data_068bc60e21221fe52af63bf47da5a2f2
#
_entry.id   068bc60e21221fe52af63bf47da5a2f2
#
_cell.length_a   1.000
_cell.length_b   1.000
_cell.length_c   1.000
_cell.angle_alpha   90.00
_cell.angle_beta   90.00
_cell.angle_gamma   90.00
#
_symmetry.space_group_name_H-M   'P 1'
#
loop_
_entity.id
_entity.type
_entity.pdbx_description
1 polymer ?
#
loop_
_entity_poly.entity_id
_entity_poly.type
_entity_poly.pdbx_seq_one_letter_code
_entity_poly.pdbx_strand_id
1 'polypeptide(L)' 'MTYKLIKDSMLGVVNQVRLTDSNGHVKLIPFDEANTDYQEYLEWVAEGNTAEAAD' A
#
# COMPACT_ATOMS: atom_id res chain seq x y z
N MET A 1 -7.52 0.71 9.55
CA MET A 1 -6.39 0.39 8.63
C MET A 1 -6.25 1.49 7.60
N THR A 2 -5.04 1.96 7.39
CA THR A 2 -4.77 3.05 6.46
C THR A 2 -3.68 2.61 5.48
N TYR A 3 -3.94 2.79 4.19
CA TYR A 3 -2.94 2.53 3.16
C TYR A 3 -2.45 3.86 2.61
N LYS A 4 -1.15 3.95 2.40
CA LYS A 4 -0.54 5.13 1.79
C LYS A 4 0.46 4.68 0.72
N LEU A 5 0.35 5.25 -0.46
CA LEU A 5 1.28 4.96 -1.55
C LEU A 5 2.68 5.47 -1.21
N ILE A 6 3.69 4.67 -1.53
CA ILE A 6 5.09 5.00 -1.28
C ILE A 6 5.81 5.12 -2.62
N LYS A 7 6.46 6.25 -2.82
CA LYS A 7 7.20 6.52 -4.04
C LYS A 7 8.67 6.18 -3.84
N ASP A 8 9.22 5.43 -4.79
CA ASP A 8 10.65 5.14 -4.80
C ASP A 8 11.40 6.41 -5.20
N SER A 9 12.26 6.93 -4.32
CA SER A 9 12.95 8.18 -4.55
C SER A 9 14.01 8.09 -5.65
N MET A 10 14.52 6.90 -5.93
CA MET A 10 15.51 6.70 -6.99
C MET A 10 14.85 6.57 -8.36
N LEU A 11 13.72 5.84 -8.42
CA LEU A 11 13.02 5.59 -9.68
C LEU A 11 11.96 6.63 -9.98
N GLY A 12 11.52 7.38 -8.97
CA GLY A 12 10.47 8.38 -9.14
C GLY A 12 9.09 7.81 -9.41
N VAL A 13 8.86 6.53 -9.07
CA VAL A 13 7.58 5.86 -9.31
C VAL A 13 7.05 5.25 -8.02
N VAL A 14 5.73 5.12 -7.93
CA VAL A 14 5.09 4.42 -6.81
C VAL A 14 5.21 2.93 -7.07
N ASN A 15 5.90 2.22 -6.19
CA ASN A 15 6.14 0.78 -6.35
C ASN A 15 5.81 -0.04 -5.10
N GLN A 16 5.23 0.58 -4.08
CA GLN A 16 4.81 -0.13 -2.88
C GLN A 16 3.76 0.70 -2.15
N VAL A 17 3.11 0.08 -1.16
CA VAL A 17 2.12 0.74 -0.34
C VAL A 17 2.43 0.46 1.13
N ARG A 18 2.20 1.44 1.99
CA ARG A 18 2.39 1.30 3.43
C ARG A 18 1.03 1.08 4.10
N LEU A 19 0.93 -0.01 4.84
CA LEU A 19 -0.24 -0.31 5.65
C LEU A 19 0.03 0.08 7.09
N THR A 20 -0.86 0.86 7.68
CA THR A 20 -0.83 1.17 9.12
C THR A 20 -2.10 0.60 9.72
N ASP A 21 -1.97 -0.30 10.70
CA ASP A 21 -3.14 -0.90 11.34
C ASP A 21 -3.60 -0.05 12.54
N SER A 22 -4.69 -0.50 13.17
CA SER A 22 -5.29 0.22 14.30
C SER A 22 -4.41 0.23 15.54
N ASN A 23 -3.42 -0.65 15.61
CA ASN A 23 -2.47 -0.73 16.73
C ASN A 23 -1.22 0.12 16.47
N GLY A 24 -1.14 0.77 15.31
CA GLY A 24 0.00 1.58 14.95
C GLY A 24 1.15 0.82 14.31
N HIS A 25 0.95 -0.45 13.99
CA HIS A 25 1.95 -1.24 13.28
C HIS A 25 2.01 -0.83 11.83
N VAL A 26 3.23 -0.68 11.30
CA VAL A 26 3.46 -0.26 9.92
C VAL A 26 4.09 -1.41 9.15
N LYS A 27 3.58 -1.66 7.94
CA LYS A 27 4.10 -2.70 7.06
C LYS A 27 4.23 -2.13 5.65
N LEU A 28 5.37 -2.36 5.01
CA LEU A 28 5.57 -2.00 3.61
C LEU A 28 5.22 -3.19 2.73
N ILE A 29 4.40 -2.96 1.72
CA ILE A 29 3.88 -4.01 0.85
C ILE A 29 4.31 -3.71 -0.59
N PRO A 30 5.17 -4.54 -1.19
CA PRO A 30 5.56 -4.34 -2.59
C PRO A 30 4.41 -4.66 -3.54
N PHE A 31 4.42 -4.09 -4.72
CA PHE A 31 3.42 -4.39 -5.75
C PHE A 31 3.79 -5.71 -6.43
N ASP A 32 3.59 -6.80 -5.71
CA ASP A 32 3.89 -8.15 -6.18
C ASP A 32 2.63 -9.00 -6.07
N GLU A 33 2.12 -9.49 -7.19
CA GLU A 33 0.88 -10.25 -7.24
C GLU A 33 0.95 -11.55 -6.43
N ALA A 34 2.15 -12.06 -6.19
CA ALA A 34 2.35 -13.24 -5.35
C ALA A 34 2.30 -12.92 -3.86
N ASN A 35 2.29 -11.64 -3.49
CA ASN A 35 2.26 -11.21 -2.10
C ASN A 35 0.81 -11.14 -1.61
N THR A 36 0.50 -11.90 -0.56
CA THR A 36 -0.87 -11.94 -0.01
C THR A 36 -1.34 -10.58 0.48
N ASP A 37 -0.44 -9.81 1.10
CA ASP A 37 -0.80 -8.49 1.60
C ASP A 37 -1.15 -7.53 0.46
N TYR A 38 -0.48 -7.67 -0.68
CA TYR A 38 -0.80 -6.87 -1.85
C TYR A 38 -2.18 -7.25 -2.40
N GLN A 39 -2.51 -8.53 -2.41
CA GLN A 39 -3.82 -8.99 -2.84
C GLN A 39 -4.92 -8.44 -1.94
N GLU A 40 -4.70 -8.40 -0.63
CA GLU A 40 -5.64 -7.80 0.32
C GLU A 40 -5.81 -6.30 0.05
N TYR A 41 -4.74 -5.61 -0.28
CA TYR A 41 -4.80 -4.21 -0.66
C TYR A 41 -5.66 -4.00 -1.91
N LEU A 42 -5.48 -4.85 -2.92
CA LEU A 42 -6.28 -4.76 -4.14
C LEU A 42 -7.76 -4.99 -3.88
N GLU A 43 -8.10 -5.93 -3.00
CA GLU A 43 -9.50 -6.15 -2.60
C GLU A 43 -10.06 -4.92 -1.90
N TRP A 44 -9.28 -4.30 -1.04
CA TRP A 44 -9.70 -3.09 -0.34
C TRP A 44 -9.99 -1.95 -1.32
N VAL A 45 -9.15 -1.78 -2.34
CA VAL A 45 -9.36 -0.77 -3.38
C VAL A 45 -10.62 -1.10 -4.19
N ALA A 46 -10.84 -2.39 -4.49
CA ALA A 46 -12.00 -2.83 -5.26
C ALA A 46 -13.32 -2.56 -4.53
N GLU A 47 -13.28 -2.41 -3.21
CA GLU A 47 -14.46 -2.06 -2.42
C GLU A 47 -14.82 -0.57 -2.53
N GLY A 48 -14.05 0.21 -3.25
CA GLY A 48 -14.29 1.65 -3.44
C GLY A 48 -13.42 2.55 -2.58
N ASN A 49 -12.40 1.99 -1.93
CA ASN A 49 -11.50 2.78 -1.09
C ASN A 49 -10.34 3.35 -1.91
N THR A 50 -9.72 4.39 -1.40
CA THR A 50 -8.59 5.05 -2.06
C THR A 50 -7.44 5.22 -1.07
N ALA A 51 -6.24 4.75 -1.45
CA ALA A 51 -5.06 4.94 -0.63
C ALA A 51 -4.63 6.40 -0.64
N GLU A 52 -3.97 6.83 0.43
CA GLU A 52 -3.42 8.19 0.47
C GLU A 52 -2.33 8.33 -0.58
N ALA A 53 -2.22 9.52 -1.17
CA ALA A 53 -1.24 9.80 -2.19
C ALA A 53 0.19 9.76 -1.61
N ALA A 54 1.14 9.38 -2.45
CA ALA A 54 2.55 9.41 -2.08
C ALA A 54 3.01 10.85 -1.89
N ASP A 55 3.93 11.03 -0.97
CA ASP A 55 4.54 12.35 -0.73
C ASP A 55 5.45 12.76 -1.88
#